data_9c5420092cdcb9544e9a354efba1f31b
#
_entry.id   9c5420092cdcb9544e9a354efba1f31b
#
_cell.length_a   1.000
_cell.length_b   1.000
_cell.length_c   1.000
_cell.angle_alpha   90.00
_cell.angle_beta   90.00
_cell.angle_gamma   90.00
#
_symmetry.space_group_name_H-M   'P 1'
#
loop_
_entity.id
_entity.type
_entity.pdbx_description
1 polymer ?
#
loop_
_entity_poly.entity_id
_entity_poly.type
_entity_poly.pdbx_seq_one_letter_code
_entity_poly.pdbx_strand_id
1 'polypeptide(L)'
;TSIAGLSVGAAMNEAGDTMFGASMDTEVGGMAITVGGDMYSGDTASTDQTVMSVKATIGNIVAVANSRGDDSSATADIMTYSAVYTAGSLVLGFQGSDANTSVVSATYTIVPGMQFEMGSEDSGTATTTSAQLQMTF
;
A
#
# COMPACT_ATOMS: atom_id res chain seq x y z
N THR A 1 -18.55 -8.17 -8.89
CA THR A 1 -18.74 -8.47 -10.33
C THR A 1 -17.55 -7.96 -11.10
N SER A 2 -16.99 -8.74 -12.02
CA SER A 2 -15.87 -8.37 -12.89
C SER A 2 -16.29 -8.44 -14.35
N ILE A 3 -16.01 -7.40 -15.11
CA ILE A 3 -16.27 -7.32 -16.55
C ILE A 3 -15.05 -6.69 -17.21
N ALA A 4 -14.37 -7.42 -18.10
CA ALA A 4 -13.23 -6.91 -18.91
C ALA A 4 -12.16 -6.18 -18.08
N GLY A 5 -11.72 -6.77 -16.96
CA GLY A 5 -10.73 -6.16 -16.07
C GLY A 5 -11.31 -5.18 -15.04
N LEU A 6 -12.59 -4.83 -15.14
CA LEU A 6 -13.29 -4.01 -14.15
C LEU A 6 -13.92 -4.89 -13.07
N SER A 7 -13.62 -4.62 -11.82
CA SER A 7 -14.23 -5.22 -10.64
C SER A 7 -14.99 -4.15 -9.87
N VAL A 8 -16.21 -4.46 -9.46
CA VAL A 8 -17.04 -3.59 -8.62
C VAL A 8 -17.62 -4.36 -7.45
N GLY A 9 -17.68 -3.75 -6.30
CA GLY A 9 -18.23 -4.32 -5.08
C GLY A 9 -18.98 -3.27 -4.27
N ALA A 10 -19.99 -3.72 -3.55
CA ALA A 10 -20.69 -2.91 -2.57
C ALA A 10 -21.02 -3.79 -1.37
N ALA A 11 -20.97 -3.23 -0.18
CA ALA A 11 -21.35 -3.88 1.06
C ALA A 11 -22.09 -2.87 1.96
N MET A 12 -22.96 -3.40 2.82
CA MET A 12 -23.63 -2.65 3.86
C MET A 12 -23.68 -3.51 5.11
N ASN A 13 -23.42 -2.93 6.28
CA ASN A 13 -23.55 -3.61 7.55
C ASN A 13 -24.92 -3.37 8.22
N GLU A 14 -25.16 -4.01 9.36
CA GLU A 14 -26.42 -3.87 10.09
C GLU A 14 -26.58 -2.46 10.73
N ALA A 15 -25.50 -1.72 10.89
CA ALA A 15 -25.52 -0.35 11.43
C ALA A 15 -25.87 0.70 10.35
N GLY A 16 -25.98 0.29 9.08
CA GLY A 16 -26.29 1.18 7.97
C GLY A 16 -25.06 1.76 7.26
N ASP A 17 -23.84 1.45 7.71
CA ASP A 17 -22.63 1.88 7.01
C ASP A 17 -22.53 1.19 5.65
N THR A 18 -22.15 1.95 4.64
CA THR A 18 -22.02 1.47 3.27
C THR A 18 -20.59 1.56 2.78
N MET A 19 -20.18 0.59 1.99
CA MET A 19 -18.91 0.59 1.28
C MET A 19 -19.16 0.32 -0.19
N PHE A 20 -18.54 1.10 -1.05
CA PHE A 20 -18.55 0.88 -2.49
C PHE A 20 -17.11 0.93 -3.00
N GLY A 21 -16.72 -0.07 -3.80
CA GLY A 21 -15.39 -0.13 -4.38
C GLY A 21 -15.42 -0.50 -5.85
N ALA A 22 -14.47 0.04 -6.60
CA ALA A 22 -14.24 -0.34 -7.99
C ALA A 22 -12.74 -0.40 -8.28
N SER A 23 -12.32 -1.38 -9.08
CA SER A 23 -10.95 -1.45 -9.58
C SER A 23 -10.92 -1.91 -11.03
N MET A 24 -9.88 -1.50 -11.73
CA MET A 24 -9.64 -1.87 -13.12
C MET A 24 -8.20 -2.35 -13.28
N ASP A 25 -8.05 -3.50 -13.90
CA ASP A 25 -6.75 -4.05 -14.30
C ASP A 25 -6.52 -3.80 -15.77
N THR A 26 -5.32 -3.35 -16.13
CA THR A 26 -4.89 -3.13 -17.51
C THR A 26 -3.42 -3.47 -17.68
N GLU A 27 -2.99 -3.64 -18.92
CA GLU A 27 -1.58 -3.85 -19.27
C GLU A 27 -1.15 -2.83 -20.33
N VAL A 28 -0.04 -2.15 -20.08
CA VAL A 28 0.54 -1.19 -21.02
C VAL A 28 2.03 -1.45 -21.13
N GLY A 29 2.50 -1.85 -22.32
CA GLY A 29 3.93 -2.05 -22.60
C GLY A 29 4.60 -3.10 -21.73
N GLY A 30 3.89 -4.17 -21.32
CA GLY A 30 4.40 -5.22 -20.44
C GLY A 30 4.37 -4.85 -18.95
N MET A 31 3.74 -3.73 -18.60
CA MET A 31 3.49 -3.30 -17.24
C MET A 31 2.03 -3.59 -16.87
N ALA A 32 1.80 -4.40 -15.86
CA ALA A 32 0.46 -4.59 -15.30
C ALA A 32 0.12 -3.42 -14.36
N ILE A 33 -1.02 -2.81 -14.58
CA ILE A 33 -1.51 -1.66 -13.82
C ILE A 33 -2.89 -1.99 -13.24
N THR A 34 -3.04 -1.81 -11.95
CA THR A 34 -4.33 -1.83 -11.27
C THR A 34 -4.63 -0.43 -10.74
N VAL A 35 -5.79 0.10 -11.09
CA VAL A 35 -6.31 1.36 -10.51
C VAL A 35 -7.59 1.02 -9.76
N GLY A 36 -7.72 1.48 -8.53
CA GLY A 36 -8.89 1.21 -7.71
C GLY A 36 -9.24 2.37 -6.80
N GLY A 37 -10.45 2.34 -6.29
CA GLY A 37 -10.92 3.27 -5.28
C GLY A 37 -12.07 2.67 -4.49
N ASP A 38 -12.11 3.01 -3.22
CA ASP A 38 -13.13 2.61 -2.28
C ASP A 38 -13.69 3.86 -1.59
N MET A 39 -15.00 3.90 -1.46
CA MET A 39 -15.72 4.92 -0.69
C MET A 39 -16.41 4.21 0.48
N TYR A 40 -16.19 4.71 1.66
CA TYR A 40 -16.86 4.28 2.86
C TYR A 40 -17.70 5.43 3.39
N SER A 41 -18.97 5.19 3.67
CA SER A 41 -19.87 6.14 4.29
C SER A 41 -20.46 5.52 5.54
N GLY A 42 -20.18 6.13 6.68
CA GLY A 42 -20.71 5.73 7.99
C GLY A 42 -21.96 6.48 8.38
N ASP A 43 -22.67 5.97 9.39
CA ASP A 43 -23.92 6.57 9.91
C ASP A 43 -23.68 7.96 10.58
N THR A 44 -22.42 8.32 10.78
CA THR A 44 -22.01 9.66 11.23
C THR A 44 -21.09 10.28 10.20
N ALA A 45 -21.34 11.53 9.82
CA ALA A 45 -20.55 12.27 8.83
C ALA A 45 -19.03 12.35 9.14
N SER A 46 -18.62 11.98 10.37
CA SER A 46 -17.22 11.92 10.79
C SER A 46 -16.50 10.64 10.37
N THR A 47 -17.15 9.73 9.64
CA THR A 47 -16.57 8.44 9.26
C THR A 47 -16.51 8.21 7.76
N ASP A 48 -16.95 9.19 6.95
CA ASP A 48 -16.87 9.10 5.49
C ASP A 48 -15.41 9.15 5.03
N GLN A 49 -15.00 8.17 4.25
CA GLN A 49 -13.63 8.04 3.76
C GLN A 49 -13.62 7.66 2.28
N THR A 50 -12.70 8.27 1.56
CA THR A 50 -12.40 7.89 0.17
C THR A 50 -10.95 7.42 0.08
N VAL A 51 -10.74 6.24 -0.48
CA VAL A 51 -9.40 5.70 -0.77
C VAL A 51 -9.26 5.52 -2.26
N MET A 52 -8.17 6.02 -2.83
CA MET A 52 -7.79 5.75 -4.21
C MET A 52 -6.45 5.05 -4.22
N SER A 53 -6.27 4.06 -5.09
CA SER A 53 -5.05 3.29 -5.21
C SER A 53 -4.63 3.09 -6.65
N VAL A 54 -3.33 3.15 -6.88
CA VAL A 54 -2.71 2.74 -8.14
C VAL A 54 -1.57 1.80 -7.82
N LYS A 55 -1.60 0.61 -8.42
CA LYS A 55 -0.53 -0.39 -8.34
C LYS A 55 0.03 -0.62 -9.73
N ALA A 56 1.34 -0.60 -9.86
CA ALA A 56 2.06 -0.97 -11.09
C ALA A 56 3.02 -2.11 -10.81
N THR A 57 3.07 -3.09 -11.71
CA THR A 57 4.01 -4.22 -11.64
C THR A 57 4.79 -4.28 -12.94
N ILE A 58 6.13 -4.19 -12.83
CA ILE A 58 7.05 -4.24 -13.97
C ILE A 58 8.15 -5.23 -13.62
N GLY A 59 8.07 -6.43 -14.19
CA GLY A 59 9.02 -7.50 -13.87
C GLY A 59 9.06 -7.77 -12.36
N ASN A 60 10.19 -7.51 -11.73
CA ASN A 60 10.43 -7.75 -10.31
C ASN A 60 10.10 -6.54 -9.41
N ILE A 61 9.55 -5.49 -9.96
CA ILE A 61 9.20 -4.27 -9.21
C ILE A 61 7.68 -4.18 -9.08
N VAL A 62 7.22 -3.96 -7.86
CA VAL A 62 5.84 -3.59 -7.56
C VAL A 62 5.85 -2.21 -6.90
N ALA A 63 5.14 -1.26 -7.48
CA ALA A 63 4.95 0.07 -6.92
C ALA A 63 3.47 0.31 -6.62
N VAL A 64 3.17 0.96 -5.50
CA VAL A 64 1.81 1.31 -5.09
C VAL A 64 1.79 2.76 -4.61
N ALA A 65 0.79 3.49 -5.02
CA ALA A 65 0.45 4.78 -4.46
C ALA A 65 -1.01 4.76 -4.00
N ASN A 66 -1.26 5.26 -2.80
CA ASN A 66 -2.60 5.38 -2.24
C ASN A 66 -2.82 6.81 -1.76
N SER A 67 -4.02 7.31 -1.98
CA SER A 67 -4.52 8.54 -1.37
C SER A 67 -5.73 8.20 -0.51
N ARG A 68 -5.79 8.74 0.70
CA ARG A 68 -6.92 8.58 1.61
C ARG A 68 -7.38 9.96 2.04
N GLY A 69 -8.60 10.30 1.71
CA GLY A 69 -9.32 11.47 2.18
C GLY A 69 -10.36 11.11 3.23
N ASP A 70 -10.58 12.03 4.16
CA ASP A 70 -11.64 11.98 5.17
C ASP A 70 -12.49 13.23 4.99
N ASP A 71 -13.68 13.07 4.41
CA ASP A 71 -14.57 14.19 4.04
C ASP A 71 -15.13 14.95 5.25
N SER A 72 -14.98 14.40 6.45
CA SER A 72 -15.49 14.98 7.69
C SER A 72 -14.45 15.74 8.51
N SER A 73 -13.19 15.63 8.16
CA SER A 73 -12.06 16.14 8.92
C SER A 73 -11.42 17.34 8.21
N ALA A 74 -11.05 18.36 8.98
CA ALA A 74 -10.15 19.42 8.52
C ALA A 74 -8.71 18.89 8.29
N THR A 75 -8.50 17.58 8.38
CA THR A 75 -7.23 16.91 8.15
C THR A 75 -7.01 16.77 6.65
N ALA A 76 -5.86 17.18 6.17
CA ALA A 76 -5.48 17.03 4.77
C ALA A 76 -5.47 15.54 4.36
N ASP A 77 -5.78 15.27 3.11
CA ASP A 77 -5.64 13.94 2.54
C ASP A 77 -4.22 13.41 2.76
N ILE A 78 -4.12 12.12 3.08
CA ILE A 78 -2.84 11.47 3.27
C ILE A 78 -2.51 10.66 2.02
N MET A 79 -1.35 10.95 1.42
CA MET A 79 -0.81 10.17 0.32
C MET A 79 0.31 9.28 0.85
N THR A 80 0.24 7.98 0.54
CA THR A 80 1.30 7.01 0.81
C THR A 80 1.78 6.38 -0.50
N TYR A 81 3.06 6.05 -0.56
CA TYR A 81 3.66 5.39 -1.71
C TYR A 81 4.67 4.35 -1.26
N SER A 82 4.75 3.27 -2.01
CA SER A 82 5.70 2.19 -1.74
C SER A 82 6.23 1.59 -3.04
N ALA A 83 7.42 1.03 -2.96
CA ALA A 83 8.01 0.23 -4.02
C ALA A 83 8.74 -0.97 -3.42
N VAL A 84 8.57 -2.14 -4.02
CA VAL A 84 9.27 -3.36 -3.65
C VAL A 84 9.95 -3.94 -4.87
N TYR A 85 11.23 -4.24 -4.75
CA TYR A 85 12.02 -4.98 -5.74
C TYR A 85 12.42 -6.32 -5.18
N THR A 86 12.17 -7.40 -5.95
CA THR A 86 12.51 -8.77 -5.55
C THR A 86 13.46 -9.40 -6.56
N ALA A 87 14.63 -9.85 -6.12
CA ALA A 87 15.61 -10.54 -6.96
C ALA A 87 16.14 -11.79 -6.22
N GLY A 88 15.53 -12.93 -6.50
CA GLY A 88 15.87 -14.19 -5.83
C GLY A 88 15.67 -14.06 -4.32
N SER A 89 16.78 -14.19 -3.56
CA SER A 89 16.79 -14.10 -2.09
C SER A 89 16.80 -12.66 -1.55
N LEU A 90 16.91 -11.63 -2.41
CA LEU A 90 16.97 -10.23 -2.02
C LEU A 90 15.61 -9.56 -2.24
N VAL A 91 15.11 -8.89 -1.21
CA VAL A 91 13.95 -8.00 -1.27
C VAL A 91 14.39 -6.63 -0.78
N LEU A 92 14.17 -5.60 -1.60
CA LEU A 92 14.37 -4.20 -1.24
C LEU A 92 13.00 -3.53 -1.16
N GLY A 93 12.75 -2.80 -0.09
CA GLY A 93 11.50 -2.08 0.15
C GLY A 93 11.75 -0.59 0.35
N PHE A 94 10.85 0.20 -0.18
CA PHE A 94 10.73 1.62 0.11
C PHE A 94 9.26 1.95 0.38
N GLN A 95 9.01 2.76 1.39
CA GLN A 95 7.69 3.29 1.70
C GLN A 95 7.85 4.73 2.16
N GLY A 96 6.89 5.57 1.83
CA GLY A 96 6.87 6.97 2.28
C GLY A 96 5.47 7.54 2.29
N SER A 97 5.34 8.74 2.84
CA SER A 97 4.11 9.52 2.85
C SER A 97 4.38 11.00 2.66
N ASP A 98 3.35 11.76 2.32
CA ASP A 98 3.39 13.22 2.27
C ASP A 98 3.52 13.87 3.66
N ALA A 99 3.35 13.10 4.74
CA ALA A 99 3.66 13.51 6.11
C ALA A 99 5.17 13.52 6.44
N ASN A 100 6.04 13.45 5.41
CA ASN A 100 7.50 13.40 5.53
C ASN A 100 8.02 12.20 6.33
N THR A 101 7.34 11.08 6.25
CA THR A 101 7.83 9.82 6.80
C THR A 101 8.33 8.91 5.69
N SER A 102 9.40 8.18 5.92
CA SER A 102 9.89 7.19 4.97
C SER A 102 10.56 6.01 5.65
N VAL A 103 10.46 4.84 5.02
CA VAL A 103 11.11 3.62 5.43
C VAL A 103 11.84 3.01 4.23
N VAL A 104 13.09 2.66 4.42
CA VAL A 104 13.86 1.86 3.47
C VAL A 104 14.23 0.55 4.15
N SER A 105 14.05 -0.57 3.48
CA SER A 105 14.37 -1.89 4.02
C SER A 105 15.08 -2.77 3.00
N ALA A 106 15.89 -3.66 3.50
CA ALA A 106 16.49 -4.73 2.72
C ALA A 106 16.43 -6.03 3.53
N THR A 107 15.94 -7.10 2.89
CA THR A 107 15.90 -8.45 3.45
C THR A 107 16.65 -9.38 2.53
N TYR A 108 17.58 -10.15 3.07
CA TYR A 108 18.31 -11.18 2.33
C TYR A 108 18.15 -12.54 2.99
N THR A 109 17.51 -13.48 2.30
CA THR A 109 17.36 -14.87 2.77
C THR A 109 18.65 -15.63 2.48
N ILE A 110 19.37 -16.00 3.53
CA ILE A 110 20.64 -16.74 3.45
C ILE A 110 20.37 -18.21 3.12
N VAL A 111 19.49 -18.83 3.91
CA VAL A 111 18.94 -20.19 3.72
C VAL A 111 17.52 -20.20 4.26
N PRO A 112 16.67 -21.20 3.94
CA PRO A 112 15.37 -21.34 4.55
C PRO A 112 15.46 -21.31 6.10
N GLY A 113 14.69 -20.39 6.71
CA GLY A 113 14.71 -20.17 8.17
C GLY A 113 15.81 -19.24 8.68
N MET A 114 16.69 -18.70 7.82
CA MET A 114 17.69 -17.71 8.20
C MET A 114 17.69 -16.52 7.25
N GLN A 115 17.46 -15.32 7.76
CA GLN A 115 17.47 -14.09 6.97
C GLN A 115 18.20 -12.95 7.69
N PHE A 116 18.84 -12.10 6.91
CA PHE A 116 19.40 -10.85 7.38
C PHE A 116 18.46 -9.71 6.95
N GLU A 117 18.12 -8.85 7.87
CA GLU A 117 17.27 -7.68 7.64
C GLU A 117 17.99 -6.42 8.07
N MET A 118 17.83 -5.37 7.31
CA MET A 118 18.27 -4.02 7.66
C MET A 118 17.23 -3.00 7.20
N GLY A 119 17.14 -1.91 7.91
CA GLY A 119 16.20 -0.84 7.56
C GLY A 119 16.58 0.49 8.19
N SER A 120 16.06 1.54 7.58
CA SER A 120 16.13 2.89 8.10
C SER A 120 14.74 3.52 7.99
N GLU A 121 14.27 4.08 9.08
CA GLU A 121 13.02 4.81 9.18
C GLU A 121 13.31 6.27 9.49
N ASP A 122 12.71 7.16 8.71
CA ASP A 122 12.67 8.59 8.96
C ASP A 122 11.25 9.00 9.33
N SER A 123 11.05 9.48 10.54
CA SER A 123 9.75 9.95 11.05
C SER A 123 9.51 11.45 10.79
N GLY A 124 10.38 12.12 10.00
CA GLY A 124 10.37 13.56 9.79
C GLY A 124 11.02 14.37 10.94
N THR A 125 11.23 13.75 12.08
CA THR A 125 11.89 14.39 13.25
C THR A 125 13.11 13.61 13.75
N ALA A 126 13.20 12.32 13.42
CA ALA A 126 14.28 11.44 13.80
C ALA A 126 14.46 10.32 12.79
N THR A 127 15.69 9.90 12.56
CA THR A 127 16.03 8.74 11.74
C THR A 127 16.52 7.61 12.63
N THR A 128 15.93 6.44 12.48
CA THR A 128 16.33 5.22 13.19
C THR A 128 16.81 4.18 12.18
N THR A 129 17.98 3.60 12.42
CA THR A 129 18.52 2.52 11.59
C THR A 129 18.64 1.24 12.42
N SER A 130 18.24 0.12 11.84
CA SER A 130 18.31 -1.20 12.47
C SER A 130 18.91 -2.23 11.54
N ALA A 131 19.53 -3.26 12.12
CA ALA A 131 19.94 -4.46 11.40
C ALA A 131 19.77 -5.67 12.33
N GLN A 132 19.28 -6.78 11.79
CA GLN A 132 19.08 -8.01 12.55
C GLN A 132 19.34 -9.25 11.71
N LEU A 133 19.75 -10.31 12.39
CA LEU A 133 19.77 -11.68 11.85
C LEU A 133 18.65 -12.47 12.52
N GLN A 134 17.69 -12.93 11.74
CA GLN A 134 16.58 -13.72 12.21
C GLN A 134 16.80 -15.20 11.86
N MET A 135 16.56 -16.08 12.82
CA MET A 135 16.58 -17.53 12.64
C MET A 135 15.30 -18.15 13.18
N THR A 136 14.69 -19.01 12.36
CA THR A 136 13.48 -19.79 12.72
C THR A 136 13.84 -21.27 12.69
N PHE A 137 13.58 -21.99 13.77
CA PHE A 137 13.89 -23.42 13.95
C PHE A 137 12.62 -24.25 13.96
#